data_bcb14fd0a6bbad6b2a5217c7731d9580
#
_entry.id   bcb14fd0a6bbad6b2a5217c7731d9580
#
_cell.length_a   1.000
_cell.length_b   1.000
_cell.length_c   1.000
_cell.angle_alpha   90.00
_cell.angle_beta   90.00
_cell.angle_gamma   90.00
#
_symmetry.space_group_name_H-M   'P 1'
#
loop_
_entity.id
_entity.type
_entity.pdbx_description
1 polymer ?
#
loop_
_entity_poly.entity_id
_entity_poly.type
_entity_poly.pdbx_seq_one_letter_code
_entity_poly.pdbx_strand_id
1 'polypeptide(L)'
;MGNIRQESTFTPNICEGGARTSYPNCGGGYGLIQWTNAPRFYGLGRHAARIGANPSSLDAQLDYMLHEGDWKMIEPYMKTPGGSIHHYMRLASKWIRWGHHGARTDFAYGYANRLVLTEV
;
A
#
# COMPACT_ATOMS: atom_id res chain seq x y z
N MET A 1 3.48 4.08 -5.34
CA MET A 1 4.63 4.30 -4.44
C MET A 1 4.41 5.47 -3.49
N GLY A 2 3.89 6.61 -3.94
CA GLY A 2 3.60 7.74 -3.05
C GLY A 2 2.67 7.40 -1.89
N ASN A 3 1.65 6.58 -2.14
CA ASN A 3 0.73 6.12 -1.10
C ASN A 3 1.43 5.24 -0.06
N ILE A 4 2.26 4.30 -0.51
CA ILE A 4 2.99 3.42 0.41
C ILE A 4 3.97 4.22 1.27
N ARG A 5 4.64 5.21 0.68
CA ARG A 5 5.53 6.08 1.45
C ARG A 5 4.78 6.87 2.51
N GLN A 6 3.60 7.42 2.18
CA GLN A 6 2.78 8.18 3.14
C GLN A 6 2.27 7.27 4.26
N GLU A 7 1.84 6.03 3.93
CA GLU A 7 1.29 5.10 4.92
C GLU A 7 2.35 4.52 5.85
N SER A 8 3.51 4.15 5.35
CA SER A 8 4.46 3.32 6.09
C SER A 8 5.93 3.65 5.87
N THR A 9 6.26 4.56 4.95
CA THR A 9 7.63 4.80 4.49
C THR A 9 8.31 3.46 4.10
N PHE A 10 7.56 2.59 3.42
CA PHE A 10 8.00 1.25 2.97
C PHE A 10 8.43 0.31 4.11
N THR A 11 7.91 0.51 5.31
CA THR A 11 8.22 -0.35 6.47
C THR A 11 7.08 -1.35 6.68
N PRO A 12 7.28 -2.66 6.41
CA PRO A 12 6.20 -3.65 6.47
C PRO A 12 5.75 -4.01 7.89
N ASN A 13 6.59 -3.86 8.88
CA ASN A 13 6.28 -4.19 10.28
C ASN A 13 5.95 -2.96 11.12
N ILE A 14 5.40 -1.91 10.50
CA ILE A 14 5.05 -0.68 11.21
C ILE A 14 3.58 -0.70 11.64
N CYS A 15 3.35 -0.38 12.91
CA CYS A 15 2.01 -0.16 13.46
C CYS A 15 1.69 1.34 13.42
N GLU A 16 0.41 1.68 13.31
CA GLU A 16 -0.04 3.06 13.36
C GLU A 16 0.55 3.78 14.58
N GLY A 17 1.11 4.96 14.37
CA GLY A 17 1.84 5.69 15.39
C GLY A 17 3.35 5.49 15.34
N GLY A 18 3.85 4.61 14.47
CA GLY A 18 5.27 4.44 14.19
C GLY A 18 5.98 3.30 14.92
N ALA A 19 5.30 2.58 15.81
CA ALA A 19 5.89 1.45 16.49
C ALA A 19 6.13 0.29 15.53
N ARG A 20 7.32 -0.32 15.59
CA ARG A 20 7.62 -1.53 14.82
C ARG A 20 7.26 -2.75 15.66
N THR A 21 6.40 -3.60 15.12
CA THR A 21 5.90 -4.77 15.84
C THR A 21 5.57 -5.90 14.90
N SER A 22 5.57 -7.13 15.43
CA SER A 22 5.17 -8.31 14.68
C SER A 22 3.64 -8.37 14.53
N TYR A 23 3.17 -8.80 13.36
CA TYR A 23 1.78 -9.16 13.19
C TYR A 23 1.43 -10.31 14.17
N PRO A 24 0.29 -10.31 14.87
CA PRO A 24 -0.83 -9.36 14.83
C PRO A 24 -0.82 -8.28 15.93
N ASN A 25 0.30 -7.96 16.54
CA ASN A 25 0.41 -7.10 17.73
C ASN A 25 0.27 -5.61 17.38
N CYS A 26 -0.87 -5.23 16.80
CA CYS A 26 -1.15 -3.85 16.44
C CYS A 26 -2.66 -3.59 16.58
N GLY A 27 -3.01 -2.54 17.30
CA GLY A 27 -4.40 -2.16 17.51
C GLY A 27 -4.95 -1.18 16.47
N GLY A 28 -4.13 -0.74 15.53
CA GLY A 28 -4.51 0.20 14.47
C GLY A 28 -4.07 -0.28 13.11
N GLY A 29 -3.81 0.64 12.18
CA GLY A 29 -3.30 0.32 10.86
C GLY A 29 -1.94 -0.36 10.92
N TYR A 30 -1.75 -1.39 10.10
CA TYR A 30 -0.53 -2.18 10.08
C TYR A 30 0.02 -2.35 8.66
N GLY A 31 1.33 -2.27 8.54
CA GLY A 31 2.06 -2.64 7.35
C GLY A 31 2.15 -1.56 6.27
N LEU A 32 2.51 -1.97 5.06
CA LEU A 32 2.86 -1.08 3.94
C LEU A 32 1.77 -0.07 3.59
N ILE A 33 0.51 -0.46 3.62
CA ILE A 33 -0.61 0.45 3.33
C ILE A 33 -1.51 0.66 4.53
N GLN A 34 -1.05 0.30 5.70
CA GLN A 34 -1.76 0.48 6.97
C GLN A 34 -3.17 -0.14 6.96
N TRP A 35 -3.21 -1.47 6.78
CA TRP A 35 -4.47 -2.22 6.86
C TRP A 35 -5.10 -2.07 8.24
N THR A 36 -6.22 -1.37 8.31
CA THR A 36 -6.91 -1.06 9.56
C THR A 36 -8.21 -1.85 9.73
N ASN A 37 -8.96 -1.99 8.66
CA ASN A 37 -10.22 -2.74 8.64
C ASN A 37 -9.97 -4.20 9.02
N ALA A 38 -10.77 -4.74 9.97
CA ALA A 38 -10.55 -6.08 10.49
C ALA A 38 -10.50 -7.18 9.41
N PRO A 39 -11.42 -7.24 8.43
CA PRO A 39 -11.30 -8.23 7.35
C PRO A 39 -10.01 -8.14 6.56
N ARG A 40 -9.52 -6.93 6.29
CA ARG A 40 -8.27 -6.72 5.55
C ARG A 40 -7.06 -7.07 6.41
N PHE A 41 -7.06 -6.68 7.68
CA PHE A 41 -5.98 -6.97 8.62
C PHE A 41 -5.81 -8.48 8.83
N TYR A 42 -6.90 -9.18 9.13
CA TYR A 42 -6.85 -10.65 9.29
C TYR A 42 -6.66 -11.37 7.96
N GLY A 43 -7.12 -10.77 6.87
CA GLY A 43 -6.85 -11.26 5.52
C GLY A 43 -5.38 -11.35 5.20
N LEU A 44 -4.58 -10.40 5.67
CA LEU A 44 -3.12 -10.45 5.53
C LEU A 44 -2.55 -11.73 6.18
N GLY A 45 -2.96 -12.03 7.40
CA GLY A 45 -2.49 -13.22 8.10
C GLY A 45 -2.86 -14.51 7.38
N ARG A 46 -4.11 -14.62 6.91
CA ARG A 46 -4.58 -15.79 6.15
C ARG A 46 -3.83 -15.94 4.82
N HIS A 47 -3.61 -14.84 4.12
CA HIS A 47 -2.88 -14.86 2.85
C HIS A 47 -1.44 -15.30 3.04
N ALA A 48 -0.76 -14.75 4.04
CA ALA A 48 0.62 -15.11 4.37
C ALA A 48 0.72 -16.60 4.74
N ALA A 49 -0.22 -17.12 5.51
CA ALA A 49 -0.27 -18.55 5.87
C ALA A 49 -0.40 -19.44 4.61
N ARG A 50 -1.22 -19.02 3.64
CA ARG A 50 -1.39 -19.77 2.39
C ARG A 50 -0.11 -19.87 1.57
N ILE A 51 0.69 -18.83 1.54
CA ILE A 51 1.94 -18.79 0.76
C ILE A 51 3.17 -19.20 1.59
N GLY A 52 2.96 -19.56 2.87
CA GLY A 52 4.05 -19.98 3.75
C GLY A 52 5.00 -18.86 4.14
N ALA A 53 4.53 -17.62 4.22
CA ALA A 53 5.34 -16.45 4.51
C ALA A 53 4.96 -15.80 5.84
N ASN A 54 5.88 -15.00 6.39
CA ASN A 54 5.62 -14.19 7.59
C ASN A 54 4.78 -12.96 7.20
N PRO A 55 3.62 -12.72 7.83
CA PRO A 55 2.77 -11.57 7.49
C PRO A 55 3.41 -10.21 7.79
N SER A 56 4.49 -10.17 8.56
CA SER A 56 5.28 -8.95 8.79
C SER A 56 6.34 -8.70 7.72
N SER A 57 6.50 -9.61 6.76
CA SER A 57 7.51 -9.48 5.71
C SER A 57 7.04 -8.62 4.55
N LEU A 58 7.99 -8.00 3.87
CA LEU A 58 7.71 -7.22 2.67
C LEU A 58 7.08 -8.09 1.58
N ASP A 59 7.61 -9.28 1.35
CA ASP A 59 7.14 -10.19 0.30
C ASP A 59 5.68 -10.59 0.52
N ALA A 60 5.31 -10.98 1.74
CA ALA A 60 3.93 -11.37 2.05
C ALA A 60 2.96 -10.21 1.85
N GLN A 61 3.34 -9.01 2.26
CA GLN A 61 2.49 -7.84 2.15
C GLN A 61 2.33 -7.35 0.71
N LEU A 62 3.40 -7.37 -0.08
CA LEU A 62 3.32 -7.05 -1.50
C LEU A 62 2.43 -8.05 -2.24
N ASP A 63 2.58 -9.33 -1.96
CA ASP A 63 1.76 -10.36 -2.58
C ASP A 63 0.28 -10.20 -2.19
N TYR A 64 0.00 -9.96 -0.92
CA TYR A 64 -1.36 -9.72 -0.44
C TYR A 64 -1.98 -8.49 -1.10
N MET A 65 -1.24 -7.38 -1.18
CA MET A 65 -1.66 -6.14 -1.85
C MET A 65 -2.20 -6.40 -3.26
N LEU A 66 -1.45 -7.18 -4.05
CA LEU A 66 -1.79 -7.46 -5.45
C LEU A 66 -2.98 -8.41 -5.58
N HIS A 67 -3.35 -9.12 -4.53
CA HIS A 67 -4.49 -10.06 -4.53
C HIS A 67 -5.75 -9.49 -3.88
N GLU A 68 -5.69 -8.29 -3.31
CA GLU A 68 -6.88 -7.66 -2.72
C GLU A 68 -7.93 -7.32 -3.77
N GLY A 69 -9.21 -7.57 -3.44
CA GLY A 69 -10.32 -7.25 -4.34
C GLY A 69 -10.39 -5.77 -4.72
N ASP A 70 -10.15 -4.88 -3.76
CA ASP A 70 -10.15 -3.44 -4.00
C ASP A 70 -9.06 -3.03 -4.99
N TRP A 71 -7.87 -3.64 -4.92
CA TRP A 71 -6.81 -3.42 -5.90
C TRP A 71 -7.21 -3.96 -7.28
N LYS A 72 -7.76 -5.18 -7.33
CA LYS A 72 -8.16 -5.80 -8.61
C LYS A 72 -9.22 -4.99 -9.34
N MET A 73 -10.09 -4.29 -8.62
CA MET A 73 -11.10 -3.42 -9.22
C MET A 73 -10.49 -2.24 -9.98
N ILE A 74 -9.38 -1.69 -9.50
CA ILE A 74 -8.74 -0.51 -10.11
C ILE A 74 -7.55 -0.88 -10.99
N GLU A 75 -7.02 -2.08 -10.89
CA GLU A 75 -5.78 -2.50 -11.56
C GLU A 75 -5.79 -2.22 -13.07
N PRO A 76 -6.83 -2.57 -13.84
CA PRO A 76 -6.85 -2.28 -15.28
C PRO A 76 -6.74 -0.78 -15.58
N TYR A 77 -7.39 0.04 -14.77
CA TYR A 77 -7.37 1.50 -14.93
C TYR A 77 -6.02 2.09 -14.52
N MET A 78 -5.40 1.55 -13.47
CA MET A 78 -4.05 1.95 -13.03
C MET A 78 -2.99 1.64 -14.08
N LYS A 79 -3.16 0.56 -14.82
CA LYS A 79 -2.24 0.13 -15.87
C LYS A 79 -2.47 0.81 -17.22
N THR A 80 -3.59 1.54 -17.38
CA THR A 80 -3.89 2.27 -18.60
C THR A 80 -3.05 3.54 -18.64
N PRO A 81 -2.20 3.73 -19.68
CA PRO A 81 -1.34 4.91 -19.77
C PRO A 81 -2.11 6.19 -20.11
N GLY A 82 -1.47 7.33 -19.92
CA GLY A 82 -1.99 8.64 -20.33
C GLY A 82 -2.78 9.38 -19.27
N GLY A 83 -3.00 8.80 -18.08
CA GLY A 83 -3.65 9.48 -16.96
C GLY A 83 -2.71 10.43 -16.23
N SER A 84 -3.28 11.47 -15.61
CA SER A 84 -2.52 12.36 -14.74
C SER A 84 -2.23 11.70 -13.39
N ILE A 85 -1.27 12.24 -12.65
CA ILE A 85 -0.98 11.79 -11.27
C ILE A 85 -2.26 11.89 -10.42
N HIS A 86 -3.01 12.99 -10.54
CA HIS A 86 -4.26 13.16 -9.80
C HIS A 86 -5.31 12.12 -10.17
N HIS A 87 -5.39 11.71 -11.44
CA HIS A 87 -6.28 10.64 -11.88
C HIS A 87 -5.94 9.32 -11.18
N TYR A 88 -4.66 8.92 -11.19
CA TYR A 88 -4.23 7.69 -10.53
C TYR A 88 -4.38 7.77 -9.01
N MET A 89 -4.20 8.94 -8.41
CA MET A 89 -4.44 9.15 -6.99
C MET A 89 -5.92 8.94 -6.62
N ARG A 90 -6.86 9.40 -7.46
CA ARG A 90 -8.29 9.15 -7.24
C ARG A 90 -8.62 7.66 -7.30
N LEU A 91 -8.02 6.92 -8.23
CA LEU A 91 -8.18 5.47 -8.31
C LEU A 91 -7.61 4.80 -7.05
N ALA A 92 -6.42 5.18 -6.64
CA ALA A 92 -5.76 4.61 -5.46
C ALA A 92 -6.55 4.83 -4.17
N SER A 93 -7.30 5.94 -4.05
CA SER A 93 -8.11 6.21 -2.87
C SER A 93 -9.20 5.17 -2.64
N LYS A 94 -9.70 4.54 -3.71
CA LYS A 94 -10.70 3.47 -3.63
C LYS A 94 -10.13 2.19 -3.04
N TRP A 95 -8.82 2.01 -3.17
CA TRP A 95 -8.10 0.85 -2.65
C TRP A 95 -7.57 1.09 -1.24
N ILE A 96 -6.80 2.17 -1.03
CA ILE A 96 -6.16 2.45 0.26
C ILE A 96 -7.15 3.05 1.27
N ARG A 97 -8.10 3.88 0.79
CA ARG A 97 -9.16 4.49 1.61
C ARG A 97 -8.61 5.36 2.75
N TRP A 98 -7.68 6.25 2.39
CA TRP A 98 -7.08 7.13 3.40
C TRP A 98 -8.06 8.17 3.94
N GLY A 99 -7.92 8.48 5.25
CA GLY A 99 -8.65 9.58 5.89
C GLY A 99 -7.93 10.91 5.76
N HIS A 100 -6.61 10.89 5.55
CA HIS A 100 -5.76 12.08 5.43
C HIS A 100 -4.87 11.95 4.20
N HIS A 101 -4.96 12.95 3.31
CA HIS A 101 -4.21 12.90 2.04
C HIS A 101 -2.69 12.99 2.25
N GLY A 102 -2.24 13.88 3.17
CA GLY A 102 -0.83 14.08 3.43
C GLY A 102 -0.05 14.51 2.17
N ALA A 103 1.17 14.03 2.05
CA ALA A 103 2.08 14.34 0.95
C ALA A 103 2.05 13.28 -0.17
N ARG A 104 1.01 12.46 -0.27
CA ARG A 104 0.91 11.33 -1.22
C ARG A 104 1.14 11.75 -2.67
N THR A 105 0.48 12.83 -3.09
CA THR A 105 0.60 13.33 -4.46
C THR A 105 2.00 13.88 -4.72
N ASP A 106 2.58 14.61 -3.77
CA ASP A 106 3.94 15.13 -3.89
C ASP A 106 4.96 13.99 -4.01
N PHE A 107 4.80 12.94 -3.21
CA PHE A 107 5.63 11.75 -3.30
C PHE A 107 5.48 11.06 -4.66
N ALA A 108 4.24 10.96 -5.18
CA ALA A 108 3.97 10.37 -6.47
C ALA A 108 4.65 11.15 -7.62
N TYR A 109 4.57 12.47 -7.60
CA TYR A 109 5.28 13.32 -8.56
C TYR A 109 6.79 13.15 -8.47
N GLY A 110 7.32 13.07 -7.24
CA GLY A 110 8.75 12.83 -7.00
C GLY A 110 9.24 11.54 -7.64
N TYR A 111 8.49 10.45 -7.48
CA TYR A 111 8.83 9.15 -8.10
C TYR A 111 8.69 9.20 -9.62
N ALA A 112 7.66 9.84 -10.16
CA ALA A 112 7.47 10.00 -11.60
C ALA A 112 8.65 10.75 -12.23
N ASN A 113 9.11 11.83 -11.59
CA ASN A 113 10.25 12.61 -12.06
C ASN A 113 11.54 11.77 -12.06
N ARG A 114 11.75 10.93 -11.04
CA ARG A 114 12.91 10.02 -10.98
C ARG A 114 12.88 9.00 -12.11
N LEU A 115 11.71 8.46 -12.46
CA LEU A 115 11.56 7.52 -13.57
C LEU A 115 11.91 8.16 -14.90
N VAL A 116 11.47 9.38 -15.14
CA VAL A 116 11.82 10.13 -16.37
C VAL A 116 13.33 10.33 -16.45
N LEU A 117 13.99 10.69 -15.37
CA LEU A 117 15.45 10.87 -15.35
C LEU A 117 16.19 9.55 -15.56
N THR A 118 15.64 8.44 -15.11
CA THR A 118 16.25 7.10 -15.24
C THR A 118 16.16 6.57 -16.66
N GLU A 119 15.11 6.91 -17.40
CA GLU A 119 14.89 6.46 -18.78
C GLU A 119 15.78 7.19 -19.79
N VAL A 120 16.38 8.29 -19.42
CA VAL A 120 17.30 9.05 -20.23
C VAL A 120 18.72 8.51 -20.10
#